data_9cd8b5e2efdba5c65a942b3f9313c831
#
_entry.id   9cd8b5e2efdba5c65a942b3f9313c831
#
_cell.length_a   1.000
_cell.length_b   1.000
_cell.length_c   1.000
_cell.angle_alpha   90.00
_cell.angle_beta   90.00
_cell.angle_gamma   90.00
#
_symmetry.space_group_name_H-M   'P 1'
#
loop_
_entity.id
_entity.type
_entity.pdbx_description
1 polymer ?
#
loop_
_entity_poly.entity_id
_entity_poly.type
_entity_poly.pdbx_seq_one_letter_code
_entity_poly.pdbx_strand_id
1 'polypeptide(L)'
;MHRNAKGSPVLFKLRKKFIALNMVCVLAIITVSFTAICIFDWKQDVAEVQQAIANSLDNAIEQHERREIRNDRPPGHELSENWASKADANEQNSESEPQNGSDASDGDDASSNDDAVSYDEAQSGALAPKIGGGQGQTIPIAVYALNAEGSTMNASPAGTANINDEVLETALSRLAPAEDGTGSFSDLGLFFEKRTIGDTTYLAFADANSAAGWKSLALTLVGAAIAALAAFFVISLFFSRWALRPVEQAWRSQRQFIADASHELKTPLTVILADASIALEHPERTVESQRQWIEGIQVEGQRMQGLVEDMLALAKHDTAEIDAQATMGKQQEKLDVAGMAQRAVLQFEAVAFERGVEINAAESSSAPVFIDGVRGDIERVLGILIDNACKYAEADGRVVVGTKREGKHAVVQVTNTGTSIPSSDLPHIFDRFWRADKARTSGAGGYGLGLSIARSIVEEHGGTLSAQSSAERGTTFTAKFPIKKD
;
A
#
# COMPACT_ATOMS: atom_id res chain seq x y z
N MET A 1 -7.42 -32.15 15.26
CA MET A 1 -8.46 -31.31 15.87
C MET A 1 -8.12 -29.84 15.69
N HIS A 2 -8.65 -29.19 14.64
CA HIS A 2 -8.47 -27.78 14.39
C HIS A 2 -9.29 -26.96 15.39
N ARG A 3 -8.68 -26.52 16.48
CA ARG A 3 -9.28 -25.52 17.36
C ARG A 3 -9.08 -24.13 16.75
N ASN A 4 -10.19 -23.55 16.29
CA ASN A 4 -10.34 -22.17 15.82
C ASN A 4 -9.50 -21.19 16.66
N ALA A 5 -8.43 -20.68 16.08
CA ALA A 5 -7.68 -19.55 16.61
C ALA A 5 -8.51 -18.28 16.40
N LYS A 6 -9.46 -18.00 17.31
CA LYS A 6 -10.07 -16.68 17.43
C LYS A 6 -8.95 -15.71 17.84
N GLY A 7 -8.51 -14.89 16.90
CA GLY A 7 -7.53 -13.84 17.15
C GLY A 7 -7.94 -12.99 18.35
N SER A 8 -6.97 -12.42 19.07
CA SER A 8 -7.23 -11.67 20.30
C SER A 8 -8.27 -10.57 20.03
N PRO A 9 -9.25 -10.34 20.93
CA PRO A 9 -10.30 -9.32 20.73
C PRO A 9 -9.72 -7.92 20.53
N VAL A 10 -8.52 -7.66 21.04
CA VAL A 10 -7.81 -6.38 20.89
C VAL A 10 -7.35 -6.16 19.45
N LEU A 11 -6.74 -7.18 18.83
CA LEU A 11 -6.28 -7.12 17.44
C LEU A 11 -7.45 -7.00 16.46
N PHE A 12 -8.57 -7.66 16.74
CA PHE A 12 -9.78 -7.52 15.95
C PHE A 12 -10.36 -6.10 16.00
N LYS A 13 -10.34 -5.45 17.19
CA LYS A 13 -10.74 -4.04 17.34
C LYS A 13 -9.79 -3.10 16.60
N LEU A 14 -8.48 -3.32 16.69
CA LEU A 14 -7.47 -2.52 16.00
C LEU A 14 -7.63 -2.60 14.49
N ARG A 15 -7.85 -3.81 13.98
CA ARG A 15 -8.09 -4.07 12.56
C ARG A 15 -9.34 -3.35 12.04
N LYS A 16 -10.45 -3.41 12.77
CA LYS A 16 -11.68 -2.68 12.42
C LYS A 16 -11.45 -1.17 12.39
N LYS A 17 -10.74 -0.61 13.39
CA LYS A 17 -10.43 0.82 13.45
C LYS A 17 -9.54 1.25 12.28
N PHE A 18 -8.54 0.45 11.95
CA PHE A 18 -7.64 0.74 10.82
C PHE A 18 -8.39 0.73 9.47
N ILE A 19 -9.23 -0.28 9.22
CA ILE A 19 -10.04 -0.35 8.01
C ILE A 19 -11.01 0.83 7.95
N ALA A 20 -11.72 1.13 9.05
CA ALA A 20 -12.67 2.23 9.12
C ALA A 20 -12.00 3.59 8.86
N LEU A 21 -10.84 3.85 9.47
CA LEU A 21 -10.08 5.09 9.27
C LEU A 21 -9.66 5.23 7.79
N ASN A 22 -9.12 4.17 7.21
CA ASN A 22 -8.68 4.17 5.81
C ASN A 22 -9.86 4.43 4.86
N MET A 23 -11.01 3.79 5.10
CA MET A 23 -12.22 3.98 4.29
C MET A 23 -12.77 5.42 4.40
N VAL A 24 -12.74 6.01 5.60
CA VAL A 24 -13.15 7.42 5.79
C VAL A 24 -12.24 8.38 5.03
N CYS A 25 -10.92 8.18 5.08
CA CYS A 25 -9.97 9.01 4.35
C CYS A 25 -10.18 8.90 2.83
N VAL A 26 -10.35 7.67 2.30
CA VAL A 26 -10.59 7.46 0.86
C VAL A 26 -11.91 8.07 0.43
N LEU A 27 -12.98 7.90 1.22
CA LEU A 27 -14.28 8.51 0.95
C LEU A 27 -14.19 10.03 0.90
N ALA A 28 -13.48 10.65 1.85
CA ALA A 28 -13.31 12.11 1.90
C ALA A 28 -12.57 12.63 0.64
N ILE A 29 -11.47 11.95 0.24
CA ILE A 29 -10.70 12.32 -0.94
C ILE A 29 -11.56 12.21 -2.21
N ILE A 30 -12.29 11.10 -2.39
CA ILE A 30 -13.15 10.88 -3.56
C ILE A 30 -14.25 11.96 -3.59
N THR A 31 -14.91 12.23 -2.46
CA THR A 31 -15.99 13.23 -2.39
C THR A 31 -15.49 14.62 -2.77
N VAL A 32 -14.36 15.06 -2.20
CA VAL A 32 -13.78 16.39 -2.51
C VAL A 32 -13.38 16.48 -3.97
N SER A 33 -12.68 15.47 -4.49
CA SER A 33 -12.21 15.46 -5.88
C SER A 33 -13.37 15.48 -6.87
N PHE A 34 -14.39 14.65 -6.65
CA PHE A 34 -15.53 14.55 -7.57
C PHE A 34 -16.41 15.79 -7.50
N THR A 35 -16.60 16.37 -6.30
CA THR A 35 -17.31 17.65 -6.17
C THR A 35 -16.58 18.77 -6.92
N ALA A 36 -15.26 18.84 -6.82
CA ALA A 36 -14.47 19.82 -7.54
C ALA A 36 -14.58 19.66 -9.07
N ILE A 37 -14.54 18.41 -9.57
CA ILE A 37 -14.73 18.12 -11.00
C ILE A 37 -16.12 18.55 -11.47
N CYS A 38 -17.18 18.19 -10.75
CA CYS A 38 -18.55 18.57 -11.13
C CYS A 38 -18.77 20.09 -11.12
N ILE A 39 -18.18 20.82 -10.15
CA ILE A 39 -18.27 22.28 -10.10
C ILE A 39 -17.51 22.90 -11.28
N PHE A 40 -16.34 22.34 -11.62
CA PHE A 40 -15.56 22.82 -12.76
C PHE A 40 -16.32 22.62 -14.09
N ASP A 41 -16.83 21.41 -14.31
CA ASP A 41 -17.61 21.06 -15.51
C ASP A 41 -18.86 21.91 -15.64
N TRP A 42 -19.63 22.08 -14.56
CA TRP A 42 -20.78 22.98 -14.56
C TRP A 42 -20.43 24.43 -14.93
N LYS A 43 -19.32 24.96 -14.41
CA LYS A 43 -18.86 26.32 -14.76
C LYS A 43 -18.47 26.42 -16.23
N GLN A 44 -17.85 25.40 -16.78
CA GLN A 44 -17.47 25.33 -18.19
C GLN A 44 -18.72 25.27 -19.08
N ASP A 45 -19.70 24.42 -18.78
CA ASP A 45 -20.97 24.32 -19.49
C ASP A 45 -21.71 25.67 -19.51
N VAL A 46 -21.78 26.35 -18.36
CA VAL A 46 -22.42 27.68 -18.26
C VAL A 46 -21.66 28.72 -19.11
N ALA A 47 -20.34 28.72 -19.08
CA ALA A 47 -19.55 29.67 -19.88
C ALA A 47 -19.73 29.42 -21.39
N GLU A 48 -19.81 28.15 -21.81
CA GLU A 48 -20.03 27.78 -23.21
C GLU A 48 -21.41 28.22 -23.70
N VAL A 49 -22.48 28.07 -22.89
CA VAL A 49 -23.82 28.55 -23.19
C VAL A 49 -23.82 30.07 -23.30
N GLN A 50 -23.19 30.79 -22.38
CA GLN A 50 -23.12 32.26 -22.42
C GLN A 50 -22.37 32.76 -23.67
N GLN A 51 -21.26 32.10 -24.03
CA GLN A 51 -20.53 32.46 -25.25
C GLN A 51 -21.34 32.19 -26.53
N ALA A 52 -22.09 31.07 -26.55
CA ALA A 52 -22.98 30.78 -27.67
C ALA A 52 -24.10 31.80 -27.81
N ILE A 53 -24.70 32.26 -26.70
CA ILE A 53 -25.71 33.32 -26.66
C ILE A 53 -25.13 34.64 -27.24
N ALA A 54 -23.94 35.07 -26.77
CA ALA A 54 -23.27 36.27 -27.22
C ALA A 54 -22.99 36.22 -28.74
N ASN A 55 -22.43 35.12 -29.24
CA ASN A 55 -22.15 34.93 -30.66
C ASN A 55 -23.42 34.95 -31.51
N SER A 56 -24.52 34.37 -31.04
CA SER A 56 -25.79 34.35 -31.75
C SER A 56 -26.42 35.74 -31.79
N LEU A 57 -26.26 36.48 -30.70
CA LEU A 57 -26.71 37.87 -30.59
C LEU A 57 -25.95 38.79 -31.57
N ASP A 58 -24.61 38.70 -31.60
CA ASP A 58 -23.75 39.44 -32.51
C ASP A 58 -24.12 39.18 -33.99
N ASN A 59 -24.31 37.90 -34.35
CA ASN A 59 -24.74 37.51 -35.68
C ASN A 59 -26.13 38.08 -36.05
N ALA A 60 -27.07 38.10 -35.11
CA ALA A 60 -28.42 38.62 -35.36
C ALA A 60 -28.40 40.15 -35.54
N ILE A 61 -27.59 40.87 -34.75
CA ILE A 61 -27.39 42.32 -34.86
C ILE A 61 -26.78 42.65 -36.25
N GLU A 62 -25.72 42.00 -36.65
CA GLU A 62 -25.07 42.20 -37.94
C GLU A 62 -26.02 41.94 -39.13
N GLN A 63 -26.84 40.89 -39.04
CA GLN A 63 -27.85 40.61 -40.08
C GLN A 63 -28.93 41.65 -40.11
N HIS A 64 -29.36 42.22 -38.99
CA HIS A 64 -30.35 43.28 -38.91
C HIS A 64 -29.80 44.57 -39.52
N GLU A 65 -28.61 44.99 -39.19
CA GLU A 65 -27.93 46.15 -39.75
C GLU A 65 -27.77 46.06 -41.29
N ARG A 66 -27.35 44.84 -41.76
CA ARG A 66 -27.24 44.62 -43.23
C ARG A 66 -28.59 44.69 -43.95
N ARG A 67 -29.70 44.31 -43.28
CA ARG A 67 -31.06 44.44 -43.86
C ARG A 67 -31.52 45.90 -43.91
N GLU A 68 -31.26 46.73 -42.90
CA GLU A 68 -31.57 48.15 -42.87
C GLU A 68 -30.81 48.89 -43.97
N ILE A 69 -29.49 48.65 -44.10
CA ILE A 69 -28.66 49.21 -45.17
C ILE A 69 -29.20 48.87 -46.58
N ARG A 70 -29.74 47.63 -46.72
CA ARG A 70 -30.33 47.20 -48.00
C ARG A 70 -31.67 47.80 -48.30
N ASN A 71 -32.50 48.05 -47.28
CA ASN A 71 -33.82 48.67 -47.44
C ASN A 71 -33.76 50.19 -47.67
N ASP A 72 -32.67 50.86 -47.22
CA ASP A 72 -32.46 52.31 -47.40
C ASP A 72 -31.86 52.68 -48.76
N ARG A 73 -31.62 51.68 -49.66
CA ARG A 73 -31.21 51.96 -51.04
C ARG A 73 -32.41 52.34 -51.85
N PRO A 74 -32.44 53.61 -52.47
CA PRO A 74 -33.53 54.02 -53.31
C PRO A 74 -33.65 53.13 -54.55
N PRO A 75 -34.86 52.79 -55.00
CA PRO A 75 -35.07 51.96 -56.19
C PRO A 75 -34.66 52.77 -57.44
N GLY A 76 -33.57 52.37 -58.11
CA GLY A 76 -33.20 52.90 -59.39
C GLY A 76 -31.74 53.22 -59.60
N HIS A 77 -30.90 52.21 -59.77
CA HIS A 77 -29.74 52.25 -60.66
C HIS A 77 -29.47 50.87 -61.17
N GLU A 78 -30.02 50.52 -62.32
CA GLU A 78 -29.47 49.45 -63.18
C GLU A 78 -28.04 49.83 -63.55
N LEU A 79 -27.08 49.19 -62.97
CA LEU A 79 -25.72 49.22 -63.49
C LEU A 79 -25.57 48.06 -64.49
N SER A 80 -25.60 48.50 -65.75
CA SER A 80 -25.27 47.74 -66.97
C SER A 80 -24.03 46.88 -66.79
N GLU A 81 -24.19 45.62 -67.25
CA GLU A 81 -23.18 44.68 -67.71
C GLU A 81 -21.86 45.36 -68.12
N ASN A 82 -20.82 45.27 -67.35
CA ASN A 82 -19.46 45.29 -67.89
C ASN A 82 -18.37 44.72 -66.90
N TRP A 83 -18.51 43.51 -66.46
CA TRP A 83 -17.38 42.86 -65.79
C TRP A 83 -17.12 41.41 -66.27
N ALA A 84 -17.78 40.92 -67.30
CA ALA A 84 -17.59 39.61 -67.89
C ALA A 84 -16.31 39.49 -68.75
N SER A 85 -15.46 40.52 -68.84
CA SER A 85 -14.27 40.50 -69.72
C SER A 85 -12.93 40.54 -68.96
N LYS A 86 -12.90 40.18 -67.68
CA LYS A 86 -11.64 40.12 -66.90
C LYS A 86 -11.34 38.77 -66.25
N ALA A 87 -12.12 37.76 -66.58
CA ALA A 87 -11.91 36.38 -66.08
C ALA A 87 -11.04 35.48 -67.01
N ASP A 88 -10.75 35.92 -68.27
CA ASP A 88 -10.03 35.04 -69.22
C ASP A 88 -8.54 35.37 -69.44
N ALA A 89 -7.86 35.96 -68.50
CA ALA A 89 -6.46 36.37 -68.66
C ALA A 89 -5.48 35.81 -67.56
N ASN A 90 -5.78 34.69 -66.88
CA ASN A 90 -4.79 34.15 -65.99
C ASN A 90 -4.76 32.61 -65.93
N GLU A 91 -5.00 31.95 -67.08
CA GLU A 91 -4.71 30.51 -67.27
C GLU A 91 -3.67 30.38 -68.38
N GLN A 92 -2.42 30.66 -68.06
CA GLN A 92 -1.24 30.17 -68.82
C GLN A 92 0.02 30.49 -67.98
N ASN A 93 0.46 29.60 -67.16
CA ASN A 93 1.88 29.17 -66.97
C ASN A 93 2.04 28.31 -65.73
N SER A 94 2.18 27.06 -65.87
CA SER A 94 3.45 26.31 -65.76
C SER A 94 3.20 24.80 -65.66
N GLU A 95 3.49 24.18 -66.80
CA GLU A 95 3.87 22.78 -66.88
C GLU A 95 5.19 22.57 -66.12
N SER A 96 5.27 21.52 -65.38
CA SER A 96 6.40 20.55 -65.44
C SER A 96 6.21 19.39 -64.43
N GLU A 97 5.96 18.24 -65.00
CA GLU A 97 6.28 16.92 -64.45
C GLU A 97 7.82 16.75 -64.28
N PRO A 98 8.36 15.69 -63.61
CA PRO A 98 8.03 14.29 -63.90
C PRO A 98 8.12 13.27 -62.69
N GLN A 99 7.35 12.19 -62.89
CA GLN A 99 7.70 10.74 -62.81
C GLN A 99 8.47 10.14 -61.62
N ASN A 100 7.91 9.15 -60.99
CA ASN A 100 8.24 7.69 -60.92
C ASN A 100 7.74 7.14 -59.58
N GLY A 101 7.13 5.99 -59.44
CA GLY A 101 7.10 4.73 -60.14
C GLY A 101 6.47 3.73 -59.17
N SER A 102 5.75 2.78 -59.75
CA SER A 102 5.55 1.34 -59.46
C SER A 102 5.16 0.95 -58.00
N ASP A 103 4.30 0.02 -57.71
CA ASP A 103 3.75 -1.16 -58.35
C ASP A 103 2.52 -1.69 -57.60
N ALA A 104 1.57 -2.23 -58.36
CA ALA A 104 0.80 -3.47 -58.24
C ALA A 104 0.23 -3.88 -56.88
N SER A 105 -0.99 -4.35 -56.72
CA SER A 105 -1.75 -5.34 -57.47
C SER A 105 -3.15 -5.53 -56.82
N ASP A 106 -4.09 -5.80 -57.71
CA ASP A 106 -5.18 -6.77 -57.70
C ASP A 106 -6.26 -6.83 -56.59
N GLY A 107 -7.48 -6.84 -57.11
CA GLY A 107 -8.54 -7.70 -56.65
C GLY A 107 -9.95 -7.12 -56.68
N ASP A 108 -10.60 -7.19 -57.84
CA ASP A 108 -12.01 -7.50 -58.14
C ASP A 108 -13.03 -7.45 -56.99
N ASP A 109 -14.17 -6.78 -57.13
CA ASP A 109 -15.34 -7.24 -57.84
C ASP A 109 -16.50 -6.21 -57.86
N ALA A 110 -17.24 -6.29 -58.91
CA ALA A 110 -18.33 -5.51 -59.37
C ALA A 110 -19.60 -5.63 -58.51
N SER A 111 -20.42 -4.60 -58.46
CA SER A 111 -21.83 -4.68 -58.85
C SER A 111 -22.51 -3.34 -58.91
N SER A 112 -22.96 -3.08 -60.09
CA SER A 112 -23.93 -2.07 -60.59
C SER A 112 -25.19 -1.94 -59.72
N ASN A 113 -25.75 -0.73 -59.58
CA ASN A 113 -27.04 -0.40 -60.21
C ASN A 113 -27.34 1.08 -60.19
N ASP A 114 -27.79 1.51 -61.33
CA ASP A 114 -28.48 2.75 -61.67
C ASP A 114 -29.66 3.02 -60.69
N ASP A 115 -29.94 4.30 -60.36
CA ASP A 115 -31.15 4.94 -60.84
C ASP A 115 -31.32 6.41 -60.33
N ALA A 116 -31.65 7.22 -61.26
CA ALA A 116 -32.59 8.34 -61.22
C ALA A 116 -32.23 9.63 -60.45
N VAL A 117 -31.91 10.56 -61.25
CA VAL A 117 -32.01 12.04 -61.14
C VAL A 117 -33.34 12.48 -60.56
N SER A 118 -33.36 13.28 -59.50
CA SER A 118 -34.42 14.21 -59.17
C SER A 118 -33.79 15.52 -58.71
N TYR A 119 -33.99 16.53 -59.49
CA TYR A 119 -33.74 17.94 -59.11
C TYR A 119 -34.84 18.39 -58.13
N ASP A 120 -34.49 18.86 -56.95
CA ASP A 120 -35.33 19.82 -56.26
C ASP A 120 -34.52 20.75 -55.31
N GLU A 121 -34.76 22.02 -55.52
CA GLU A 121 -34.67 23.17 -54.64
C GLU A 121 -33.46 23.34 -53.71
N ALA A 122 -32.67 24.34 -54.10
CA ALA A 122 -31.72 25.05 -53.25
C ALA A 122 -32.43 25.69 -52.05
N GLN A 123 -32.40 25.04 -50.89
CA GLN A 123 -32.61 25.71 -49.63
C GLN A 123 -31.24 26.19 -49.08
N SER A 124 -31.12 27.50 -49.03
CA SER A 124 -30.01 28.19 -48.35
C SER A 124 -30.06 27.91 -46.87
N GLY A 125 -29.38 26.87 -46.47
CA GLY A 125 -29.17 26.55 -45.05
C GLY A 125 -28.08 27.47 -44.49
N ALA A 126 -28.47 28.43 -43.67
CA ALA A 126 -27.55 29.17 -42.83
C ALA A 126 -26.83 28.17 -41.90
N LEU A 127 -25.52 28.04 -42.11
CA LEU A 127 -24.63 27.22 -41.26
C LEU A 127 -24.63 27.84 -39.86
N ALA A 128 -25.21 27.10 -38.89
CA ALA A 128 -24.98 27.37 -37.47
C ALA A 128 -23.47 27.27 -37.16
N PRO A 129 -22.91 28.19 -36.39
CA PRO A 129 -21.49 28.15 -36.10
C PRO A 129 -21.15 26.89 -35.32
N LYS A 130 -20.33 25.98 -35.91
CA LYS A 130 -19.69 24.88 -35.23
C LYS A 130 -18.55 25.45 -34.38
N ILE A 131 -18.78 25.60 -33.10
CA ILE A 131 -17.71 25.85 -32.12
C ILE A 131 -17.07 24.53 -31.77
N GLY A 132 -15.75 24.41 -31.98
CA GLY A 132 -14.99 23.20 -31.88
C GLY A 132 -14.80 22.73 -30.45
N GLY A 133 -14.88 21.41 -30.26
CA GLY A 133 -14.43 20.66 -29.06
C GLY A 133 -15.48 19.73 -28.47
N GLY A 134 -15.59 18.49 -29.02
CA GLY A 134 -16.34 17.41 -28.36
C GLY A 134 -17.84 17.36 -28.66
N GLN A 135 -18.24 16.43 -29.54
CA GLN A 135 -19.60 16.06 -29.89
C GLN A 135 -20.53 17.27 -30.14
N GLY A 136 -20.65 17.68 -31.40
CA GLY A 136 -21.41 18.84 -31.85
C GLY A 136 -22.90 18.83 -31.49
N GLN A 137 -23.23 19.15 -30.27
CA GLN A 137 -24.56 19.58 -29.87
C GLN A 137 -24.66 21.07 -30.19
N THR A 138 -25.50 21.43 -31.17
CA THR A 138 -25.88 22.82 -31.40
C THR A 138 -26.75 23.26 -30.23
N ILE A 139 -26.30 24.23 -29.46
CA ILE A 139 -27.09 24.81 -28.37
C ILE A 139 -28.24 25.59 -29.05
N PRO A 140 -29.51 25.25 -28.78
CA PRO A 140 -30.64 25.95 -29.35
C PRO A 140 -30.76 27.33 -28.69
N ILE A 141 -30.67 28.40 -29.49
CA ILE A 141 -30.75 29.81 -29.04
C ILE A 141 -31.84 30.52 -29.82
N ALA A 142 -32.72 31.22 -29.10
CA ALA A 142 -33.71 32.09 -29.68
C ALA A 142 -33.29 33.57 -29.52
N VAL A 143 -33.28 34.32 -30.59
CA VAL A 143 -32.95 35.76 -30.56
C VAL A 143 -34.17 36.57 -31.00
N TYR A 144 -34.54 37.55 -30.18
CA TYR A 144 -35.63 38.47 -30.40
C TYR A 144 -35.12 39.92 -30.50
N ALA A 145 -35.69 40.70 -31.39
CA ALA A 145 -35.50 42.14 -31.45
C ALA A 145 -36.82 42.86 -31.06
N LEU A 146 -36.70 43.81 -30.14
CA LEU A 146 -37.81 44.67 -29.75
C LEU A 146 -37.57 46.07 -30.33
N ASN A 147 -38.54 46.62 -31.05
CA ASN A 147 -38.53 48.01 -31.47
C ASN A 147 -38.95 48.90 -30.32
N ALA A 148 -38.87 50.28 -30.54
CA ALA A 148 -39.24 51.28 -29.54
C ALA A 148 -40.73 51.22 -29.10
N GLU A 149 -41.61 50.55 -29.88
CA GLU A 149 -43.03 50.32 -29.54
C GLU A 149 -43.28 49.02 -28.74
N GLY A 150 -42.20 48.24 -28.41
CA GLY A 150 -42.29 46.99 -27.66
C GLY A 150 -42.83 45.84 -28.48
N SER A 151 -42.89 45.94 -29.79
CA SER A 151 -43.25 44.82 -30.66
C SER A 151 -42.09 43.92 -30.90
N THR A 152 -42.29 42.60 -30.63
CA THR A 152 -41.25 41.58 -30.82
C THR A 152 -41.16 41.13 -32.26
N MET A 153 -39.98 41.27 -32.87
CA MET A 153 -39.64 40.58 -34.11
C MET A 153 -38.67 39.45 -33.85
N ASN A 154 -38.95 38.28 -34.39
CA ASN A 154 -38.04 37.14 -34.29
C ASN A 154 -36.83 37.43 -35.20
N ALA A 155 -35.65 37.72 -34.61
CA ALA A 155 -34.46 38.09 -35.35
C ALA A 155 -33.64 36.85 -35.81
N SER A 156 -33.92 35.68 -35.27
CA SER A 156 -33.24 34.43 -35.66
C SER A 156 -34.04 33.67 -36.72
N PRO A 157 -33.40 33.06 -37.73
CA PRO A 157 -34.10 32.17 -38.64
C PRO A 157 -34.75 31.03 -37.86
N ALA A 158 -35.96 30.70 -38.22
CA ALA A 158 -36.83 29.71 -37.55
C ALA A 158 -36.09 28.41 -37.25
N GLY A 159 -36.08 27.95 -35.99
CA GLY A 159 -35.72 26.59 -35.62
C GLY A 159 -34.67 26.39 -34.55
N THR A 160 -34.20 27.44 -33.87
CA THR A 160 -33.10 27.24 -32.92
C THR A 160 -33.50 26.97 -31.47
N ALA A 161 -34.50 27.63 -30.91
CA ALA A 161 -35.05 27.25 -29.60
C ALA A 161 -36.57 27.43 -29.62
N ASN A 162 -37.29 26.41 -29.14
CA ASN A 162 -38.74 26.48 -28.98
C ASN A 162 -39.03 26.85 -27.52
N ILE A 163 -39.10 28.18 -27.26
CA ILE A 163 -39.49 28.70 -25.95
C ILE A 163 -40.99 28.85 -25.94
N ASN A 164 -41.67 28.34 -24.92
CA ASN A 164 -43.10 28.47 -24.74
C ASN A 164 -43.49 29.97 -24.64
N ASP A 165 -44.52 30.39 -25.33
CA ASP A 165 -44.95 31.77 -25.38
C ASP A 165 -45.22 32.38 -23.99
N GLU A 166 -45.73 31.62 -23.04
CA GLU A 166 -45.99 32.07 -21.67
C GLU A 166 -44.65 32.33 -20.90
N VAL A 167 -43.65 31.50 -21.14
CA VAL A 167 -42.31 31.68 -20.56
C VAL A 167 -41.60 32.86 -21.17
N LEU A 168 -41.74 33.03 -22.49
CA LEU A 168 -41.18 34.18 -23.22
C LEU A 168 -41.78 35.49 -22.75
N GLU A 169 -43.11 35.59 -22.64
CA GLU A 169 -43.81 36.80 -22.17
C GLU A 169 -43.37 37.15 -20.72
N THR A 170 -43.24 36.15 -19.85
CA THR A 170 -42.75 36.34 -18.50
C THR A 170 -41.29 36.86 -18.50
N ALA A 171 -40.41 36.25 -19.30
CA ALA A 171 -39.02 36.66 -19.41
C ALA A 171 -38.88 38.08 -19.96
N LEU A 172 -39.64 38.43 -21.00
CA LEU A 172 -39.68 39.76 -21.60
C LEU A 172 -40.14 40.84 -20.61
N SER A 173 -41.21 40.57 -19.85
CA SER A 173 -41.73 41.50 -18.85
C SER A 173 -40.72 41.81 -17.75
N ARG A 174 -39.89 40.85 -17.37
CA ARG A 174 -38.83 41.02 -16.35
C ARG A 174 -37.61 41.73 -16.90
N LEU A 175 -37.31 41.57 -18.20
CA LEU A 175 -36.14 42.18 -18.84
C LEU A 175 -36.41 43.58 -19.35
N ALA A 176 -37.67 44.00 -19.57
CA ALA A 176 -38.03 45.32 -20.02
C ALA A 176 -37.41 46.46 -19.15
N PRO A 177 -37.50 46.40 -17.80
CA PRO A 177 -36.90 47.42 -16.94
C PRO A 177 -35.42 47.14 -16.59
N ALA A 178 -34.84 46.01 -17.01
CA ALA A 178 -33.48 45.62 -16.63
C ALA A 178 -32.44 46.35 -17.50
N GLU A 179 -31.24 46.54 -16.95
CA GLU A 179 -30.06 47.03 -17.67
C GLU A 179 -29.55 45.96 -18.65
N ASP A 180 -28.74 46.37 -19.63
CA ASP A 180 -28.09 45.47 -20.56
C ASP A 180 -27.10 44.56 -19.81
N GLY A 181 -27.04 43.28 -20.16
CA GLY A 181 -26.15 42.30 -19.54
C GLY A 181 -26.60 40.87 -19.74
N THR A 182 -25.81 39.97 -19.16
CA THR A 182 -26.04 38.52 -19.17
C THR A 182 -26.58 38.04 -17.83
N GLY A 183 -27.45 37.02 -17.84
CA GLY A 183 -28.02 36.48 -16.62
C GLY A 183 -28.71 35.13 -16.81
N SER A 184 -29.35 34.67 -15.73
CA SER A 184 -30.15 33.47 -15.77
C SER A 184 -31.43 33.62 -14.93
N PHE A 185 -32.54 33.10 -15.43
CA PHE A 185 -33.76 32.91 -14.70
C PHE A 185 -33.86 31.44 -14.26
N SER A 186 -33.52 31.17 -13.03
CA SER A 186 -33.52 29.80 -12.50
C SER A 186 -34.93 29.20 -12.42
N ASP A 187 -35.94 30.01 -12.21
CA ASP A 187 -37.34 29.64 -12.14
C ASP A 187 -37.95 29.33 -13.51
N LEU A 188 -37.45 30.01 -14.59
CA LEU A 188 -37.86 29.79 -15.97
C LEU A 188 -36.95 28.80 -16.70
N GLY A 189 -35.83 28.42 -16.10
CA GLY A 189 -34.84 27.52 -16.72
C GLY A 189 -34.16 28.13 -17.94
N LEU A 190 -33.93 29.45 -17.98
CA LEU A 190 -33.36 30.15 -19.11
C LEU A 190 -32.10 30.94 -18.74
N PHE A 191 -31.09 30.85 -19.61
CA PHE A 191 -30.01 31.87 -19.69
C PHE A 191 -30.41 32.91 -20.67
N PHE A 192 -30.01 34.20 -20.43
CA PHE A 192 -30.30 35.30 -21.31
C PHE A 192 -29.12 36.28 -21.44
N GLU A 193 -29.12 37.03 -22.57
CA GLU A 193 -28.32 38.22 -22.76
C GLU A 193 -29.22 39.32 -23.37
N LYS A 194 -29.14 40.52 -22.80
CA LYS A 194 -29.82 41.70 -23.25
C LYS A 194 -28.78 42.70 -23.73
N ARG A 195 -29.00 43.29 -24.94
CA ARG A 195 -28.16 44.33 -25.49
C ARG A 195 -29.00 45.31 -26.29
N THR A 196 -28.86 46.60 -26.01
CA THR A 196 -29.59 47.68 -26.67
C THR A 196 -28.65 48.43 -27.62
N ILE A 197 -29.05 48.54 -28.89
CA ILE A 197 -28.29 49.25 -29.92
C ILE A 197 -29.28 50.27 -30.60
N GLY A 198 -29.04 51.55 -30.41
CA GLY A 198 -29.94 52.58 -30.87
C GLY A 198 -31.34 52.45 -30.22
N ASP A 199 -32.38 52.36 -31.05
CA ASP A 199 -33.79 52.25 -30.63
C ASP A 199 -34.25 50.77 -30.58
N THR A 200 -33.35 49.80 -30.85
CA THR A 200 -33.70 48.39 -30.89
C THR A 200 -33.02 47.64 -29.73
N THR A 201 -33.80 46.87 -28.96
CA THR A 201 -33.31 45.98 -27.90
C THR A 201 -33.28 44.56 -28.41
N TYR A 202 -32.12 43.94 -28.36
CA TYR A 202 -31.91 42.52 -28.71
C TYR A 202 -31.85 41.67 -27.44
N LEU A 203 -32.55 40.55 -27.51
CA LEU A 203 -32.63 39.58 -26.42
C LEU A 203 -32.34 38.18 -26.97
N ALA A 204 -31.37 37.50 -26.41
CA ALA A 204 -31.08 36.11 -26.75
C ALA A 204 -31.32 35.20 -25.54
N PHE A 205 -31.93 34.07 -25.77
CA PHE A 205 -32.27 33.08 -24.75
C PHE A 205 -31.76 31.68 -25.13
N ALA A 206 -31.26 30.97 -24.14
CA ALA A 206 -30.92 29.53 -24.23
C ALA A 206 -31.55 28.76 -23.07
N ASP A 207 -31.93 27.49 -23.32
CA ASP A 207 -32.44 26.60 -22.27
C ASP A 207 -31.32 26.23 -21.30
N ALA A 208 -31.57 26.38 -20.01
CA ALA A 208 -30.63 25.99 -18.96
C ALA A 208 -30.31 24.49 -18.96
N ASN A 209 -31.15 23.64 -19.52
CA ASN A 209 -30.86 22.24 -19.73
C ASN A 209 -29.70 21.99 -20.71
N SER A 210 -29.39 22.97 -21.57
CA SER A 210 -28.22 22.91 -22.45
C SER A 210 -26.90 22.86 -21.67
N ALA A 211 -26.89 23.40 -20.43
CA ALA A 211 -25.77 23.31 -19.49
C ALA A 211 -25.93 22.13 -18.51
N ALA A 212 -26.61 21.04 -18.88
CA ALA A 212 -26.90 19.92 -18.00
C ALA A 212 -25.94 18.72 -18.20
N GLY A 213 -24.89 18.88 -19.00
CA GLY A 213 -23.87 17.82 -19.25
C GLY A 213 -23.24 17.24 -17.96
N TRP A 214 -23.05 18.14 -16.98
CA TRP A 214 -22.53 17.75 -15.65
C TRP A 214 -23.36 16.68 -14.93
N LYS A 215 -24.68 16.53 -15.23
CA LYS A 215 -25.54 15.51 -14.59
C LYS A 215 -25.16 14.09 -15.02
N SER A 216 -24.83 13.89 -16.29
CA SER A 216 -24.38 12.60 -16.81
C SER A 216 -22.98 12.26 -16.29
N LEU A 217 -22.11 13.28 -16.23
CA LEU A 217 -20.80 13.16 -15.61
C LEU A 217 -20.92 12.79 -14.13
N ALA A 218 -21.77 13.47 -13.37
CA ALA A 218 -22.00 13.16 -11.96
C ALA A 218 -22.46 11.70 -11.74
N LEU A 219 -23.37 11.19 -12.58
CA LEU A 219 -23.81 9.81 -12.49
C LEU A 219 -22.69 8.80 -12.77
N THR A 220 -21.86 9.04 -13.77
CA THR A 220 -20.69 8.21 -14.08
C THR A 220 -19.65 8.25 -12.96
N LEU A 221 -19.40 9.43 -12.37
CA LEU A 221 -18.50 9.59 -11.24
C LEU A 221 -19.01 8.85 -9.99
N VAL A 222 -20.32 8.87 -9.72
CA VAL A 222 -20.92 8.10 -8.62
C VAL A 222 -20.67 6.60 -8.82
N GLY A 223 -20.89 6.08 -10.03
CA GLY A 223 -20.60 4.68 -10.37
C GLY A 223 -19.13 4.33 -10.16
N ALA A 224 -18.22 5.19 -10.65
CA ALA A 224 -16.78 5.05 -10.47
C ALA A 224 -16.37 5.10 -8.98
N ALA A 225 -17.01 6.00 -8.18
CA ALA A 225 -16.78 6.09 -6.74
C ALA A 225 -17.14 4.80 -6.01
N ILE A 226 -18.29 4.21 -6.32
CA ILE A 226 -18.72 2.95 -5.71
C ILE A 226 -17.75 1.82 -6.07
N ALA A 227 -17.34 1.72 -7.33
CA ALA A 227 -16.37 0.72 -7.78
C ALA A 227 -15.00 0.90 -7.09
N ALA A 228 -14.51 2.14 -7.00
CA ALA A 228 -13.27 2.47 -6.30
C ALA A 228 -13.34 2.14 -4.81
N LEU A 229 -14.41 2.51 -4.11
CA LEU A 229 -14.60 2.19 -2.70
C LEU A 229 -14.63 0.68 -2.45
N ALA A 230 -15.30 -0.09 -3.31
CA ALA A 230 -15.31 -1.55 -3.22
C ALA A 230 -13.91 -2.15 -3.42
N ALA A 231 -13.15 -1.68 -4.41
CA ALA A 231 -11.78 -2.11 -4.65
C ALA A 231 -10.87 -1.76 -3.46
N PHE A 232 -10.93 -0.54 -2.95
CA PHE A 232 -10.15 -0.11 -1.78
C PHE A 232 -10.52 -0.88 -0.52
N PHE A 233 -11.79 -1.24 -0.34
CA PHE A 233 -12.22 -2.07 0.78
C PHE A 233 -11.57 -3.46 0.74
N VAL A 234 -11.55 -4.11 -0.41
CA VAL A 234 -10.88 -5.42 -0.60
C VAL A 234 -9.37 -5.31 -0.34
N ILE A 235 -8.71 -4.29 -0.90
CA ILE A 235 -7.29 -4.03 -0.69
C ILE A 235 -7.01 -3.78 0.80
N SER A 236 -7.83 -2.97 1.48
CA SER A 236 -7.68 -2.66 2.90
C SER A 236 -7.83 -3.91 3.78
N LEU A 237 -8.75 -4.83 3.45
CA LEU A 237 -8.88 -6.12 4.11
C LEU A 237 -7.61 -6.97 3.98
N PHE A 238 -7.07 -7.05 2.77
CA PHE A 238 -5.85 -7.83 2.50
C PHE A 238 -4.64 -7.21 3.22
N PHE A 239 -4.44 -5.90 3.06
CA PHE A 239 -3.31 -5.16 3.66
C PHE A 239 -3.36 -5.19 5.19
N SER A 240 -4.56 -5.03 5.78
CA SER A 240 -4.74 -5.13 7.23
C SER A 240 -4.37 -6.52 7.78
N ARG A 241 -4.64 -7.59 7.01
CA ARG A 241 -4.22 -8.94 7.40
C ARG A 241 -2.71 -9.12 7.30
N TRP A 242 -2.11 -8.61 6.25
CA TRP A 242 -0.68 -8.73 5.99
C TRP A 242 0.15 -7.91 6.99
N ALA A 243 -0.18 -6.64 7.18
CA ALA A 243 0.55 -5.71 8.04
C ALA A 243 0.47 -6.07 9.53
N LEU A 244 -0.64 -6.67 9.99
CA LEU A 244 -0.80 -7.04 11.39
C LEU A 244 -0.32 -8.45 11.74
N ARG A 245 0.10 -9.26 10.76
CA ARG A 245 0.64 -10.62 11.01
C ARG A 245 1.86 -10.61 11.95
N PRO A 246 2.88 -9.78 11.74
CA PRO A 246 4.04 -9.75 12.63
C PRO A 246 3.67 -9.41 14.07
N VAL A 247 2.77 -8.43 14.26
CA VAL A 247 2.29 -8.02 15.58
C VAL A 247 1.51 -9.14 16.27
N GLU A 248 0.68 -9.87 15.51
CA GLU A 248 -0.06 -11.01 16.04
C GLU A 248 0.87 -12.15 16.46
N GLN A 249 1.91 -12.42 15.67
CA GLN A 249 2.92 -13.42 16.00
C GLN A 249 3.71 -13.03 17.25
N ALA A 250 4.21 -11.80 17.34
CA ALA A 250 4.92 -11.30 18.51
C ALA A 250 4.04 -11.36 19.77
N TRP A 251 2.77 -10.96 19.68
CA TRP A 251 1.83 -11.04 20.80
C TRP A 251 1.53 -12.46 21.26
N ARG A 252 1.41 -13.40 20.31
CA ARG A 252 1.23 -14.82 20.65
C ARG A 252 2.47 -15.40 21.31
N SER A 253 3.65 -15.12 20.77
CA SER A 253 4.93 -15.55 21.33
C SER A 253 5.12 -15.02 22.75
N GLN A 254 4.82 -13.73 22.99
CA GLN A 254 4.90 -13.13 24.32
C GLN A 254 3.94 -13.77 25.33
N ARG A 255 2.70 -14.05 24.92
CA ARG A 255 1.73 -14.73 25.80
C ARG A 255 2.16 -16.16 26.13
N GLN A 256 2.65 -16.87 25.13
CA GLN A 256 3.17 -18.22 25.34
C GLN A 256 4.37 -18.20 26.29
N PHE A 257 5.30 -17.26 26.09
CA PHE A 257 6.44 -17.05 26.97
C PHE A 257 6.03 -16.84 28.44
N ILE A 258 5.04 -15.96 28.69
CA ILE A 258 4.55 -15.70 30.06
C ILE A 258 3.89 -16.96 30.67
N ALA A 259 3.12 -17.71 29.87
CA ALA A 259 2.47 -18.92 30.34
C ALA A 259 3.50 -20.01 30.69
N ASP A 260 4.47 -20.24 29.82
CA ASP A 260 5.51 -21.24 30.02
C ASP A 260 6.43 -20.85 31.18
N ALA A 261 6.81 -19.59 31.29
CA ALA A 261 7.56 -19.04 32.42
C ALA A 261 6.85 -19.30 33.77
N SER A 262 5.53 -19.06 33.81
CA SER A 262 4.73 -19.28 35.01
C SER A 262 4.68 -20.76 35.40
N HIS A 263 4.61 -21.67 34.43
CA HIS A 263 4.64 -23.10 34.66
C HIS A 263 6.00 -23.55 35.15
N GLU A 264 7.09 -23.09 34.51
CA GLU A 264 8.46 -23.51 34.86
C GLU A 264 8.94 -22.93 36.21
N LEU A 265 8.39 -21.79 36.65
CA LEU A 265 8.65 -21.24 37.98
C LEU A 265 7.82 -21.94 39.08
N LYS A 266 6.60 -22.40 38.77
CA LYS A 266 5.73 -23.03 39.77
C LYS A 266 6.28 -24.35 40.26
N THR A 267 6.87 -25.13 39.38
CA THR A 267 7.36 -26.48 39.72
C THR A 267 8.48 -26.46 40.81
N PRO A 268 9.63 -25.76 40.63
CA PRO A 268 10.67 -25.68 41.64
C PRO A 268 10.18 -25.00 42.93
N LEU A 269 9.32 -24.00 42.83
CA LEU A 269 8.72 -23.32 43.98
C LEU A 269 7.90 -24.31 44.82
N THR A 270 7.14 -25.18 44.15
CA THR A 270 6.37 -26.22 44.86
C THR A 270 7.28 -27.21 45.60
N VAL A 271 8.41 -27.60 45.00
CA VAL A 271 9.39 -28.48 45.64
C VAL A 271 10.03 -27.79 46.86
N ILE A 272 10.48 -26.51 46.70
CA ILE A 272 11.05 -25.73 47.81
C ILE A 272 10.06 -25.65 48.97
N LEU A 273 8.77 -25.35 48.71
CA LEU A 273 7.76 -25.28 49.76
C LEU A 273 7.50 -26.64 50.43
N ALA A 274 7.52 -27.74 49.66
CA ALA A 274 7.34 -29.06 50.20
C ALA A 274 8.53 -29.48 51.12
N ASP A 275 9.78 -29.29 50.62
CA ASP A 275 10.99 -29.58 51.40
C ASP A 275 11.08 -28.73 52.66
N ALA A 276 10.72 -27.44 52.56
CA ALA A 276 10.66 -26.52 53.72
C ALA A 276 9.59 -26.99 54.74
N SER A 277 8.42 -27.45 54.26
CA SER A 277 7.35 -27.95 55.16
C SER A 277 7.79 -29.20 55.88
N ILE A 278 8.45 -30.14 55.20
CA ILE A 278 8.97 -31.35 55.79
C ILE A 278 10.04 -31.03 56.88
N ALA A 279 10.92 -30.06 56.58
CA ALA A 279 11.94 -29.64 57.53
C ALA A 279 11.30 -28.95 58.78
N LEU A 280 10.21 -28.22 58.62
CA LEU A 280 9.48 -27.53 59.72
C LEU A 280 8.61 -28.48 60.54
N GLU A 281 8.10 -29.59 59.99
CA GLU A 281 7.29 -30.57 60.70
C GLU A 281 8.09 -31.34 61.79
N HIS A 282 9.41 -31.32 61.67
CA HIS A 282 10.31 -32.08 62.57
C HIS A 282 11.36 -31.15 63.24
N PRO A 283 10.97 -30.20 64.08
CA PRO A 283 11.88 -29.23 64.69
C PRO A 283 12.88 -29.87 65.69
N GLU A 284 12.59 -31.09 66.15
CA GLU A 284 13.47 -31.87 67.02
C GLU A 284 14.64 -32.53 66.30
N ARG A 285 14.61 -32.62 64.97
CA ARG A 285 15.69 -33.25 64.19
C ARG A 285 16.87 -32.31 64.02
N THR A 286 18.07 -32.87 64.01
CA THR A 286 19.29 -32.12 63.74
C THR A 286 19.33 -31.67 62.29
N VAL A 287 20.02 -30.55 62.00
CA VAL A 287 20.26 -30.04 60.63
C VAL A 287 20.87 -31.13 59.75
N GLU A 288 21.77 -31.96 60.29
CA GLU A 288 22.40 -33.07 59.56
C GLU A 288 21.38 -34.11 59.09
N SER A 289 20.38 -34.43 59.90
CA SER A 289 19.31 -35.36 59.51
C SER A 289 18.30 -34.79 58.53
N GLN A 290 18.25 -33.47 58.40
CA GLN A 290 17.38 -32.73 57.44
C GLN A 290 18.16 -32.24 56.23
N ARG A 291 19.41 -32.53 56.13
CA ARG A 291 20.34 -32.02 55.09
C ARG A 291 19.81 -32.19 53.69
N GLN A 292 19.25 -33.35 53.38
CA GLN A 292 18.69 -33.61 52.03
C GLN A 292 17.59 -32.62 51.62
N TRP A 293 16.73 -32.20 52.54
CA TRP A 293 15.66 -31.23 52.25
C TRP A 293 16.21 -29.83 52.11
N ILE A 294 17.22 -29.45 52.94
CA ILE A 294 17.89 -28.15 52.87
C ILE A 294 18.69 -28.03 51.57
N GLU A 295 19.42 -29.10 51.18
CA GLU A 295 20.12 -29.17 49.91
C GLU A 295 19.13 -29.12 48.72
N GLY A 296 17.98 -29.82 48.83
CA GLY A 296 16.90 -29.75 47.84
C GLY A 296 16.42 -28.33 47.62
N ILE A 297 16.14 -27.55 48.71
CA ILE A 297 15.77 -26.13 48.64
C ILE A 297 16.85 -25.33 47.95
N GLN A 298 18.14 -25.56 48.29
CA GLN A 298 19.25 -24.80 47.69
C GLN A 298 19.38 -25.07 46.18
N VAL A 299 19.29 -26.33 45.77
CA VAL A 299 19.37 -26.73 44.35
C VAL A 299 18.25 -26.12 43.54
N GLU A 300 16.99 -26.20 44.02
CA GLU A 300 15.86 -25.61 43.31
C GLU A 300 15.89 -24.08 43.33
N GLY A 301 16.40 -23.46 44.39
CA GLY A 301 16.65 -22.01 44.44
C GLY A 301 17.68 -21.57 43.40
N GLN A 302 18.78 -22.27 43.24
CA GLN A 302 19.79 -22.01 42.20
C GLN A 302 19.22 -22.20 40.77
N ARG A 303 18.41 -23.25 40.59
CA ARG A 303 17.69 -23.47 39.33
C ARG A 303 16.76 -22.29 38.96
N MET A 304 15.98 -21.83 39.95
CA MET A 304 15.11 -20.66 39.74
C MET A 304 15.89 -19.38 39.38
N GLN A 305 17.03 -19.14 40.05
CA GLN A 305 17.92 -18.05 39.77
C GLN A 305 18.39 -18.10 38.30
N GLY A 306 18.88 -19.22 37.81
CA GLY A 306 19.30 -19.40 36.43
C GLY A 306 18.16 -19.17 35.44
N LEU A 307 16.94 -19.63 35.75
CA LEU A 307 15.76 -19.41 34.91
C LEU A 307 15.44 -17.91 34.81
N VAL A 308 15.47 -17.17 35.92
CA VAL A 308 15.22 -15.71 35.92
C VAL A 308 16.29 -14.97 35.13
N GLU A 309 17.56 -15.34 35.28
CA GLU A 309 18.67 -14.75 34.51
C GLU A 309 18.51 -15.00 33.01
N ASP A 310 18.11 -16.21 32.61
CA ASP A 310 17.81 -16.54 31.21
C ASP A 310 16.63 -15.74 30.65
N MET A 311 15.55 -15.58 31.42
CA MET A 311 14.40 -14.74 31.04
C MET A 311 14.77 -13.27 30.88
N LEU A 312 15.58 -12.73 31.79
CA LEU A 312 16.05 -11.33 31.73
C LEU A 312 16.97 -11.12 30.52
N ALA A 313 17.79 -12.11 30.16
CA ALA A 313 18.60 -12.04 28.97
C ALA A 313 17.74 -11.97 27.71
N LEU A 314 16.74 -12.86 27.56
CA LEU A 314 15.82 -12.83 26.44
C LEU A 314 15.03 -11.51 26.35
N ALA A 315 14.55 -11.00 27.48
CA ALA A 315 13.82 -9.72 27.50
C ALA A 315 14.69 -8.55 27.08
N LYS A 316 15.97 -8.52 27.42
CA LYS A 316 16.92 -7.50 26.98
C LYS A 316 17.16 -7.56 25.45
N HIS A 317 17.25 -8.77 24.89
CA HIS A 317 17.42 -8.94 23.44
C HIS A 317 16.17 -8.55 22.65
N ASP A 318 14.97 -8.89 23.15
CA ASP A 318 13.70 -8.50 22.51
C ASP A 318 13.50 -6.97 22.44
N THR A 319 14.03 -6.22 23.44
CA THR A 319 13.98 -4.76 23.46
C THR A 319 15.05 -4.09 22.61
N ALA A 320 16.22 -4.74 22.43
CA ALA A 320 17.29 -4.23 21.59
C ALA A 320 16.93 -4.18 20.09
N GLU A 321 16.05 -5.05 19.61
CA GLU A 321 15.49 -4.99 18.25
C GLU A 321 14.64 -3.73 18.01
N ILE A 322 14.02 -3.17 19.06
CA ILE A 322 13.13 -2.00 18.97
C ILE A 322 13.94 -0.70 19.13
N ASP A 323 15.00 -0.70 19.92
CA ASP A 323 15.83 0.46 20.23
C ASP A 323 17.24 0.28 19.63
N ALA A 324 17.40 0.63 18.35
CA ALA A 324 18.71 0.68 17.70
C ALA A 324 19.71 1.64 18.42
N GLN A 325 19.23 2.52 19.32
CA GLN A 325 20.02 3.38 20.18
C GLN A 325 20.52 2.68 21.46
N ALA A 326 19.84 1.65 21.95
CA ALA A 326 20.28 0.89 23.11
C ALA A 326 21.51 0.01 22.80
N THR A 327 21.71 -0.35 21.56
CA THR A 327 22.86 -1.14 21.09
C THR A 327 24.16 -0.30 21.05
N MET A 328 24.05 1.04 20.97
CA MET A 328 25.22 1.95 20.99
C MET A 328 25.95 2.00 22.35
N GLY A 329 25.39 1.46 23.41
CA GLY A 329 26.02 1.41 24.75
C GLY A 329 26.83 0.15 25.04
N LYS A 330 26.70 -0.92 24.25
CA LYS A 330 27.51 -2.13 24.42
C LYS A 330 28.86 -1.95 23.70
N GLN A 331 29.94 -2.03 24.46
CA GLN A 331 31.31 -1.89 23.94
C GLN A 331 31.62 -3.10 23.04
N GLN A 332 31.50 -2.92 21.73
CA GLN A 332 31.96 -3.92 20.76
C GLN A 332 33.48 -3.88 20.70
N GLU A 333 34.10 -5.05 20.79
CA GLU A 333 35.55 -5.22 20.68
C GLU A 333 35.90 -6.28 19.64
N LYS A 334 37.14 -6.22 19.14
CA LYS A 334 37.66 -7.23 18.21
C LYS A 334 38.00 -8.50 19.00
N LEU A 335 37.23 -9.58 18.77
CA LEU A 335 37.29 -10.83 19.53
C LEU A 335 37.89 -11.95 18.69
N ASP A 336 38.87 -12.64 19.24
CA ASP A 336 39.36 -13.91 18.68
C ASP A 336 38.44 -15.06 19.11
N VAL A 337 37.54 -15.45 18.26
CA VAL A 337 36.55 -16.52 18.52
C VAL A 337 37.23 -17.86 18.67
N ALA A 338 38.34 -18.12 17.97
CA ALA A 338 39.09 -19.35 18.10
C ALA A 338 39.73 -19.52 19.50
N GLY A 339 40.38 -18.46 19.99
CA GLY A 339 40.91 -18.43 21.34
C GLY A 339 39.81 -18.49 22.42
N MET A 340 38.64 -17.89 22.18
CA MET A 340 37.49 -18.00 23.09
C MET A 340 36.93 -19.41 23.14
N ALA A 341 36.78 -20.08 21.99
CA ALA A 341 36.32 -21.47 21.94
C ALA A 341 37.26 -22.45 22.67
N GLN A 342 38.60 -22.26 22.52
CA GLN A 342 39.57 -23.06 23.25
C GLN A 342 39.45 -22.86 24.77
N ARG A 343 39.31 -21.63 25.24
CA ARG A 343 39.09 -21.35 26.68
C ARG A 343 37.78 -21.94 27.19
N ALA A 344 36.70 -21.89 26.38
CA ALA A 344 35.46 -22.52 26.76
C ALA A 344 35.56 -24.02 26.87
N VAL A 345 36.29 -24.72 25.98
CA VAL A 345 36.57 -26.15 26.08
C VAL A 345 37.27 -26.48 27.43
N LEU A 346 38.33 -25.75 27.80
CA LEU A 346 39.01 -25.92 29.06
C LEU A 346 38.11 -25.75 30.29
N GLN A 347 37.18 -24.80 30.25
CA GLN A 347 36.23 -24.56 31.35
C GLN A 347 35.23 -25.70 31.50
N PHE A 348 34.89 -26.41 30.42
CA PHE A 348 33.92 -27.50 30.43
C PHE A 348 34.59 -28.90 30.62
N GLU A 349 35.91 -29.03 30.69
CA GLU A 349 36.58 -30.31 30.88
C GLU A 349 36.11 -31.05 32.14
N ALA A 350 36.00 -30.37 33.28
CA ALA A 350 35.53 -30.94 34.51
C ALA A 350 34.08 -31.47 34.42
N VAL A 351 33.20 -30.63 33.79
CA VAL A 351 31.79 -30.97 33.59
C VAL A 351 31.61 -32.16 32.63
N ALA A 352 32.41 -32.18 31.57
CA ALA A 352 32.43 -33.28 30.61
C ALA A 352 32.93 -34.58 31.26
N PHE A 353 34.01 -34.49 32.05
CA PHE A 353 34.58 -35.64 32.78
C PHE A 353 33.57 -36.24 33.77
N GLU A 354 32.87 -35.43 34.58
CA GLU A 354 31.82 -35.91 35.49
C GLU A 354 30.68 -36.64 34.76
N ARG A 355 30.44 -36.30 33.49
CA ARG A 355 29.41 -36.93 32.64
C ARG A 355 29.94 -38.11 31.81
N GLY A 356 31.21 -38.43 31.91
CA GLY A 356 31.86 -39.48 31.13
C GLY A 356 31.96 -39.15 29.64
N VAL A 357 32.16 -37.85 29.30
CA VAL A 357 32.20 -37.36 27.92
C VAL A 357 33.59 -36.77 27.64
N GLU A 358 34.19 -37.12 26.50
CA GLU A 358 35.43 -36.54 26.05
C GLU A 358 35.15 -35.21 25.33
N ILE A 359 35.76 -34.09 25.73
CA ILE A 359 35.65 -32.80 25.04
C ILE A 359 36.99 -32.39 24.45
N ASN A 360 37.00 -32.02 23.17
CA ASN A 360 38.20 -31.63 22.45
C ASN A 360 37.98 -30.42 21.56
N ALA A 361 39.01 -29.55 21.44
CA ALA A 361 39.06 -28.54 20.37
C ALA A 361 39.54 -29.22 19.08
N ALA A 362 38.91 -28.91 17.94
CA ALA A 362 39.35 -29.43 16.64
C ALA A 362 40.72 -28.85 16.25
N GLU A 363 41.57 -29.68 15.64
CA GLU A 363 42.93 -29.26 15.22
C GLU A 363 42.91 -28.07 14.26
N SER A 364 41.83 -27.90 13.44
CA SER A 364 41.66 -26.78 12.53
C SER A 364 41.40 -25.42 13.20
N SER A 365 41.26 -25.41 14.52
CA SER A 365 40.93 -24.20 15.32
C SER A 365 42.15 -23.42 15.78
N SER A 366 43.36 -23.69 15.27
CA SER A 366 44.61 -23.09 15.75
C SER A 366 44.85 -21.66 15.19
N ALA A 367 44.19 -21.25 14.11
CA ALA A 367 44.34 -19.92 13.55
C ALA A 367 43.33 -18.95 14.18
N PRO A 368 43.76 -17.75 14.63
CA PRO A 368 42.84 -16.77 15.20
C PRO A 368 41.82 -16.33 14.15
N VAL A 369 40.53 -16.24 14.53
CA VAL A 369 39.43 -15.74 13.70
C VAL A 369 38.74 -14.61 14.44
N PHE A 370 38.87 -13.41 13.91
CA PHE A 370 38.35 -12.20 14.57
C PHE A 370 36.96 -11.82 14.10
N ILE A 371 36.11 -11.40 15.04
CA ILE A 371 34.81 -10.77 14.82
C ILE A 371 34.71 -9.51 15.69
N ASP A 372 33.80 -8.62 15.35
CA ASP A 372 33.38 -7.53 16.23
C ASP A 372 32.18 -7.98 17.05
N GLY A 373 32.25 -7.87 18.37
CA GLY A 373 31.16 -8.34 19.22
C GLY A 373 31.35 -7.96 20.69
N VAL A 374 30.35 -8.35 21.49
CA VAL A 374 30.39 -8.24 22.96
C VAL A 374 30.92 -9.53 23.53
N ARG A 375 32.07 -9.47 24.23
CA ARG A 375 32.76 -10.67 24.78
C ARG A 375 31.83 -11.59 25.57
N GLY A 376 31.09 -11.05 26.54
CA GLY A 376 30.20 -11.84 27.38
C GLY A 376 29.07 -12.53 26.62
N ASP A 377 28.58 -11.90 25.54
CA ASP A 377 27.54 -12.47 24.68
C ASP A 377 28.10 -13.69 23.89
N ILE A 378 29.33 -13.56 23.33
CA ILE A 378 29.96 -14.68 22.60
C ILE A 378 30.34 -15.83 23.55
N GLU A 379 30.91 -15.52 24.76
CA GLU A 379 31.18 -16.51 25.79
C GLU A 379 29.90 -17.26 26.19
N ARG A 380 28.77 -16.59 26.33
CA ARG A 380 27.48 -17.17 26.63
C ARG A 380 27.01 -18.14 25.54
N VAL A 381 27.13 -17.76 24.25
CA VAL A 381 26.81 -18.65 23.12
C VAL A 381 27.65 -19.92 23.17
N LEU A 382 28.97 -19.80 23.34
CA LEU A 382 29.86 -20.92 23.44
C LEU A 382 29.49 -21.85 24.63
N GLY A 383 29.24 -21.25 25.79
CA GLY A 383 28.85 -22.00 27.00
C GLY A 383 27.56 -22.77 26.81
N ILE A 384 26.52 -22.14 26.22
CA ILE A 384 25.23 -22.78 25.94
C ILE A 384 25.38 -23.94 24.96
N LEU A 385 26.13 -23.77 23.87
CA LEU A 385 26.31 -24.82 22.87
C LEU A 385 27.12 -26.00 23.41
N ILE A 386 28.17 -25.74 24.19
CA ILE A 386 29.03 -26.79 24.79
C ILE A 386 28.28 -27.51 25.90
N ASP A 387 27.59 -26.79 26.81
CA ASP A 387 26.78 -27.43 27.86
C ASP A 387 25.70 -28.33 27.26
N ASN A 388 25.03 -27.86 26.23
CA ASN A 388 24.04 -28.64 25.51
C ASN A 388 24.66 -29.89 24.87
N ALA A 389 25.81 -29.77 24.23
CA ALA A 389 26.53 -30.91 23.64
C ALA A 389 26.93 -31.91 24.69
N CYS A 390 27.47 -31.48 25.85
CA CYS A 390 27.82 -32.37 26.96
C CYS A 390 26.61 -33.03 27.60
N LYS A 391 25.45 -32.37 27.68
CA LYS A 391 24.20 -32.95 28.23
C LYS A 391 23.60 -34.04 27.37
N TYR A 392 23.72 -33.94 26.06
CA TYR A 392 23.09 -34.87 25.12
C TYR A 392 24.07 -35.80 24.42
N ALA A 393 25.35 -35.74 24.77
CA ALA A 393 26.30 -36.75 24.38
C ALA A 393 25.92 -38.10 25.04
N GLU A 394 26.22 -39.22 24.38
CA GLU A 394 26.07 -40.54 24.95
C GLU A 394 27.21 -40.81 25.97
N ALA A 395 27.03 -41.83 26.77
CA ALA A 395 28.10 -42.30 27.69
C ALA A 395 29.34 -42.69 26.87
N ASP A 396 30.52 -42.29 27.31
CA ASP A 396 31.79 -42.42 26.57
C ASP A 396 31.80 -41.73 25.21
N GLY A 397 30.87 -40.76 25.03
CA GLY A 397 30.72 -39.97 23.80
C GLY A 397 31.76 -38.85 23.72
N ARG A 398 31.73 -38.19 22.58
CA ARG A 398 32.68 -37.10 22.28
C ARG A 398 31.98 -35.81 21.93
N VAL A 399 32.48 -34.68 22.44
CA VAL A 399 32.16 -33.32 22.05
C VAL A 399 33.38 -32.68 21.36
N VAL A 400 33.16 -32.14 20.14
CA VAL A 400 34.24 -31.49 19.38
C VAL A 400 33.79 -30.05 19.08
N VAL A 401 34.65 -29.10 19.47
CA VAL A 401 34.46 -27.70 19.24
C VAL A 401 35.46 -27.22 18.16
N GLY A 402 34.95 -26.82 17.01
CA GLY A 402 35.75 -26.34 15.88
C GLY A 402 35.47 -24.89 15.52
N THR A 403 36.50 -24.16 15.11
CA THR A 403 36.38 -22.82 14.56
C THR A 403 37.09 -22.74 13.22
N LYS A 404 36.48 -22.09 12.25
CA LYS A 404 37.07 -21.86 10.93
C LYS A 404 36.59 -20.57 10.32
N ARG A 405 37.33 -20.05 9.36
CA ARG A 405 36.88 -18.97 8.52
C ARG A 405 36.27 -19.53 7.23
N GLU A 406 35.02 -19.20 6.94
CA GLU A 406 34.35 -19.50 5.68
C GLU A 406 34.04 -18.18 4.94
N GLY A 407 34.89 -17.80 4.01
CA GLY A 407 34.74 -16.56 3.25
C GLY A 407 34.66 -15.32 4.14
N LYS A 408 33.46 -14.74 4.27
CA LYS A 408 33.21 -13.54 5.10
C LYS A 408 32.65 -13.86 6.49
N HIS A 409 32.66 -15.12 6.91
CA HIS A 409 32.09 -15.54 8.18
C HIS A 409 33.13 -16.28 9.01
N ALA A 410 33.11 -15.99 10.31
CA ALA A 410 33.68 -16.84 11.33
C ALA A 410 32.64 -17.90 11.70
N VAL A 411 33.00 -19.15 11.62
CA VAL A 411 32.10 -20.28 11.87
C VAL A 411 32.59 -21.02 13.09
N VAL A 412 31.70 -21.16 14.08
CA VAL A 412 31.88 -22.04 15.25
C VAL A 412 31.00 -23.27 15.09
N GLN A 413 31.55 -24.43 15.25
CA GLN A 413 30.83 -25.71 15.20
C GLN A 413 31.05 -26.46 16.52
N VAL A 414 29.95 -26.89 17.13
CA VAL A 414 29.96 -27.78 18.31
C VAL A 414 29.22 -29.03 17.92
N THR A 415 29.95 -30.15 17.92
CA THR A 415 29.41 -31.43 17.50
C THR A 415 29.48 -32.40 18.69
N ASN A 416 28.40 -33.09 18.97
CA ASN A 416 28.37 -34.18 19.94
C ASN A 416 27.92 -35.50 19.30
N THR A 417 28.50 -36.61 19.74
CA THR A 417 27.96 -37.96 19.50
C THR A 417 26.74 -38.17 20.40
N GLY A 418 25.80 -39.02 20.00
CA GLY A 418 24.63 -39.34 20.81
C GLY A 418 23.35 -39.46 19.99
N THR A 419 22.22 -39.47 20.68
CA THR A 419 20.91 -39.65 20.06
C THR A 419 20.62 -38.52 19.08
N SER A 420 20.27 -38.89 17.85
CA SER A 420 19.90 -37.90 16.83
C SER A 420 18.58 -37.21 17.13
N ILE A 421 18.48 -35.93 16.75
CA ILE A 421 17.26 -35.15 16.83
C ILE A 421 16.39 -35.49 15.61
N PRO A 422 15.12 -35.88 15.80
CA PRO A 422 14.21 -36.15 14.69
C PRO A 422 14.09 -34.94 13.76
N SER A 423 13.96 -35.17 12.47
CA SER A 423 13.83 -34.09 11.48
C SER A 423 12.59 -33.19 11.69
N SER A 424 11.54 -33.75 12.32
CA SER A 424 10.34 -32.99 12.74
C SER A 424 10.64 -31.98 13.84
N ASP A 425 11.63 -32.25 14.68
CA ASP A 425 11.95 -31.49 15.89
C ASP A 425 13.01 -30.39 15.60
N LEU A 426 13.90 -30.63 14.62
CA LEU A 426 14.97 -29.69 14.25
C LEU A 426 14.53 -28.25 14.04
N PRO A 427 13.37 -27.94 13.41
CA PRO A 427 12.90 -26.56 13.28
C PRO A 427 12.54 -25.89 14.61
N HIS A 428 12.24 -26.69 15.64
CA HIS A 428 11.68 -26.25 16.92
C HIS A 428 12.70 -26.17 18.05
N ILE A 429 13.91 -26.78 17.92
CA ILE A 429 14.90 -26.80 19.00
C ILE A 429 15.38 -25.41 19.45
N PHE A 430 15.16 -24.38 18.64
CA PHE A 430 15.48 -22.99 18.95
C PHE A 430 14.27 -22.20 19.48
N ASP A 431 13.08 -22.84 19.57
CA ASP A 431 11.89 -22.21 20.14
C ASP A 431 12.06 -22.14 21.67
N ARG A 432 11.52 -21.07 22.28
CA ARG A 432 11.59 -20.85 23.73
C ARG A 432 10.83 -21.95 24.46
N PHE A 433 11.42 -22.48 25.55
CA PHE A 433 10.88 -23.57 26.38
C PHE A 433 10.67 -24.90 25.63
N TRP A 434 11.20 -25.02 24.40
CA TRP A 434 11.08 -26.26 23.65
C TRP A 434 12.01 -27.35 24.24
N ARG A 435 11.46 -28.54 24.41
CA ARG A 435 12.18 -29.75 24.90
C ARG A 435 11.60 -30.98 24.21
N ALA A 436 12.45 -31.90 23.79
CA ALA A 436 12.00 -33.21 23.31
C ALA A 436 11.30 -33.99 24.43
N ASP A 437 10.24 -34.74 24.10
CA ASP A 437 9.41 -35.45 25.11
C ASP A 437 10.23 -36.38 26.02
N LYS A 438 11.27 -37.04 25.50
CA LYS A 438 12.19 -37.87 26.28
C LYS A 438 13.04 -37.09 27.28
N ALA A 439 13.36 -35.83 27.00
CA ALA A 439 14.14 -35.01 27.91
C ALA A 439 13.31 -34.38 29.03
N ARG A 440 11.98 -34.41 28.95
CA ARG A 440 11.08 -33.97 30.05
C ARG A 440 11.09 -34.91 31.25
N THR A 441 11.35 -36.22 31.03
CA THR A 441 11.29 -37.25 32.06
C THR A 441 12.64 -37.53 32.73
N SER A 442 13.74 -37.17 32.07
CA SER A 442 15.08 -37.39 32.62
C SER A 442 15.58 -36.15 33.35
N GLY A 443 15.38 -35.94 34.60
CA GLY A 443 15.74 -34.78 35.43
C GLY A 443 17.03 -33.98 35.11
N ALA A 444 17.72 -34.30 34.02
CA ALA A 444 18.99 -33.75 33.55
C ALA A 444 18.86 -32.52 32.61
N GLY A 445 17.66 -31.97 32.37
CA GLY A 445 17.49 -30.95 31.36
C GLY A 445 17.26 -29.56 31.92
N GLY A 446 17.84 -28.52 31.29
CA GLY A 446 17.50 -27.11 31.50
C GLY A 446 16.09 -26.79 31.03
N TYR A 447 15.66 -25.54 31.19
CA TYR A 447 14.30 -25.02 30.88
C TYR A 447 13.97 -24.87 29.41
N GLY A 448 14.88 -25.23 28.49
CA GLY A 448 14.67 -25.05 27.05
C GLY A 448 14.83 -23.59 26.56
N LEU A 449 15.53 -22.76 27.34
CA LEU A 449 15.81 -21.37 26.98
C LEU A 449 17.18 -21.16 26.34
N GLY A 450 18.17 -22.04 26.66
CA GLY A 450 19.57 -21.85 26.25
C GLY A 450 19.73 -21.66 24.73
N LEU A 451 19.21 -22.62 23.91
CA LEU A 451 19.35 -22.51 22.45
C LEU A 451 18.63 -21.29 21.84
N SER A 452 17.53 -20.89 22.42
CA SER A 452 16.82 -19.66 21.99
C SER A 452 17.63 -18.40 22.35
N ILE A 453 18.31 -18.37 23.50
CA ILE A 453 19.24 -17.29 23.88
C ILE A 453 20.44 -17.26 22.94
N ALA A 454 21.06 -18.41 22.68
CA ALA A 454 22.21 -18.50 21.77
C ALA A 454 21.83 -18.00 20.38
N ARG A 455 20.64 -18.34 19.87
CA ARG A 455 20.13 -17.86 18.59
C ARG A 455 19.93 -16.36 18.59
N SER A 456 19.28 -15.80 19.60
CA SER A 456 19.05 -14.36 19.74
C SER A 456 20.36 -13.56 19.74
N ILE A 457 21.36 -14.01 20.51
CA ILE A 457 22.68 -13.40 20.56
C ILE A 457 23.37 -13.43 19.19
N VAL A 458 23.36 -14.59 18.52
CA VAL A 458 23.99 -14.74 17.20
C VAL A 458 23.32 -13.84 16.16
N GLU A 459 21.97 -13.74 16.16
CA GLU A 459 21.19 -12.87 15.28
C GLU A 459 21.46 -11.39 15.58
N GLU A 460 21.60 -10.96 16.84
CA GLU A 460 21.99 -9.58 17.23
C GLU A 460 23.38 -9.20 16.69
N HIS A 461 24.29 -10.16 16.58
CA HIS A 461 25.60 -9.98 15.97
C HIS A 461 25.59 -10.10 14.42
N GLY A 462 24.39 -10.13 13.80
CA GLY A 462 24.21 -10.26 12.35
C GLY A 462 24.57 -11.64 11.79
N GLY A 463 24.63 -12.64 12.67
CA GLY A 463 24.98 -14.01 12.36
C GLY A 463 23.78 -14.93 12.16
N THR A 464 24.05 -16.24 12.04
CA THR A 464 23.02 -17.28 11.94
C THR A 464 23.40 -18.50 12.77
N LEU A 465 22.45 -19.07 13.52
CA LEU A 465 22.61 -20.33 14.25
C LEU A 465 21.76 -21.43 13.59
N SER A 466 22.38 -22.58 13.33
CA SER A 466 21.71 -23.71 12.72
C SER A 466 22.15 -25.03 13.38
N ALA A 467 21.34 -26.08 13.21
CA ALA A 467 21.66 -27.40 13.70
C ALA A 467 21.44 -28.44 12.60
N GLN A 468 22.28 -29.46 12.62
CA GLN A 468 22.16 -30.67 11.80
C GLN A 468 22.32 -31.86 12.70
N SER A 469 21.50 -32.89 12.50
CA SER A 469 21.55 -34.11 13.32
C SER A 469 21.35 -35.36 12.48
N SER A 470 22.18 -36.36 12.69
CA SER A 470 22.03 -37.67 12.05
C SER A 470 22.52 -38.79 13.02
N ALA A 471 22.01 -40.01 12.83
CA ALA A 471 22.41 -41.14 13.66
C ALA A 471 23.90 -41.49 13.54
N GLU A 472 24.52 -41.19 12.39
CA GLU A 472 25.91 -41.54 12.12
C GLU A 472 26.92 -40.49 12.62
N ARG A 473 26.53 -39.20 12.57
CA ARG A 473 27.41 -38.06 12.85
C ARG A 473 27.09 -37.34 14.15
N GLY A 474 26.04 -37.78 14.85
CA GLY A 474 25.53 -37.07 16.01
C GLY A 474 24.86 -35.73 15.66
N THR A 475 24.91 -34.78 16.57
CA THR A 475 24.32 -33.44 16.41
C THR A 475 25.42 -32.38 16.31
N THR A 476 25.31 -31.49 15.29
CA THR A 476 26.23 -30.39 15.08
C THR A 476 25.47 -29.09 15.12
N PHE A 477 25.80 -28.20 16.05
CA PHE A 477 25.37 -26.81 16.08
C PHE A 477 26.40 -25.96 15.35
N THR A 478 25.94 -25.08 14.47
CA THR A 478 26.79 -24.17 13.67
C THR A 478 26.37 -22.72 13.86
N ALA A 479 27.21 -21.91 14.49
CA ALA A 479 27.07 -20.48 14.62
C ALA A 479 27.97 -19.78 13.60
N LYS A 480 27.42 -18.90 12.78
CA LYS A 480 28.15 -18.11 11.78
C LYS A 480 28.04 -16.62 12.15
N PHE A 481 29.18 -15.96 12.27
CA PHE A 481 29.28 -14.52 12.56
C PHE A 481 29.91 -13.79 11.38
N PRO A 482 29.44 -12.60 11.00
CA PRO A 482 30.05 -11.83 9.93
C PRO A 482 31.43 -11.30 10.36
N ILE A 483 32.40 -11.41 9.46
CA ILE A 483 33.72 -10.77 9.61
C ILE A 483 33.64 -9.42 8.89
N LYS A 484 33.72 -8.30 9.63
CA LYS A 484 33.86 -6.98 8.98
C LYS A 484 35.22 -6.89 8.30
N LYS A 485 35.21 -6.37 7.09
CA LYS A 485 36.47 -5.99 6.41
C LYS A 485 37.13 -4.86 7.19
N ASP A 486 38.40 -5.03 7.52
CA ASP A 486 39.29 -3.91 7.94
C ASP A 486 39.36 -2.86 6.85
#